data_801c47aba939b0b4cc3d2e7d4b478be7
#
_entry.id   801c47aba939b0b4cc3d2e7d4b478be7
#
_cell.length_a   1.000
_cell.length_b   1.000
_cell.length_c   1.000
_cell.angle_alpha   90.00
_cell.angle_beta   90.00
_cell.angle_gamma   90.00
#
_symmetry.space_group_name_H-M   'P 1'
#
loop_
_entity.id
_entity.type
_entity.pdbx_description
1 polymer ?
#
loop_
_entity_poly.entity_id
_entity_poly.type
_entity_poly.pdbx_seq_one_letter_code
_entity_poly.pdbx_strand_id
1 'polypeptide(L)'
;MKIVQRFLTAVLMMSAVTACAKIDPTSEPVREMGQFKLGHNVVVAENAQPGPLTRSTNAEELEKALTTAMDERLGQYDGDRLIHIGIAVDGYVLALPGVPLVLSPKSVLALTVNVWDNETQEKLNAEPRRFAVFERGAAETVVGSGLTQNKAAQLENLSRNAALKIQNWILENPEWIGLTAEDSSAEDAAQ
;
A
#
# COMPACT_ATOMS: atom_id res chain seq x y z
N MET A 1 5.75 -9.84 58.72
CA MET A 1 6.74 -9.29 57.73
C MET A 1 6.88 -10.17 56.47
N LYS A 2 6.83 -11.47 56.50
CA LYS A 2 6.98 -12.38 55.35
C LYS A 2 5.76 -12.44 54.40
N ILE A 3 4.56 -12.11 54.87
CA ILE A 3 3.32 -12.16 54.08
C ILE A 3 3.18 -10.91 53.19
N VAL A 4 3.56 -9.73 53.68
CA VAL A 4 3.50 -8.47 52.94
C VAL A 4 4.50 -8.47 51.79
N GLN A 5 5.65 -9.11 51.97
CA GLN A 5 6.70 -9.21 50.96
C GLN A 5 6.30 -10.15 49.77
N ARG A 6 5.45 -11.17 50.05
CA ARG A 6 4.93 -12.08 49.03
C ARG A 6 3.81 -11.45 48.21
N PHE A 7 3.05 -10.50 48.75
CA PHE A 7 2.04 -9.75 48.01
C PHE A 7 2.67 -8.68 47.11
N LEU A 8 3.76 -8.08 47.54
CA LEU A 8 4.47 -7.06 46.74
C LEU A 8 5.15 -7.66 45.49
N THR A 9 5.68 -8.89 45.59
CA THR A 9 6.27 -9.59 44.43
C THR A 9 5.23 -10.13 43.46
N ALA A 10 4.02 -10.45 43.90
CA ALA A 10 2.94 -10.91 43.04
C ALA A 10 2.33 -9.76 42.21
N VAL A 11 2.27 -8.54 42.77
CA VAL A 11 1.75 -7.35 42.05
C VAL A 11 2.75 -6.83 41.01
N LEU A 12 4.04 -7.01 41.19
CA LEU A 12 5.08 -6.57 40.25
C LEU A 12 5.22 -7.48 39.01
N MET A 13 4.72 -8.73 39.08
CA MET A 13 4.73 -9.65 37.92
C MET A 13 3.50 -9.50 36.99
N MET A 14 2.50 -8.71 37.38
CA MET A 14 1.25 -8.57 36.62
C MET A 14 1.22 -7.38 35.65
N SER A 15 2.31 -6.60 35.56
CA SER A 15 2.40 -5.42 34.72
C SER A 15 3.08 -5.65 33.35
N ALA A 16 3.36 -6.90 32.96
CA ALA A 16 4.12 -7.21 31.74
C ALA A 16 3.24 -7.77 30.60
N VAL A 17 1.94 -7.55 30.61
CA VAL A 17 1.08 -8.06 29.53
C VAL A 17 0.14 -6.97 29.07
N THR A 18 0.58 -6.09 28.18
CA THR A 18 -0.29 -5.44 27.18
C THR A 18 0.55 -4.65 26.16
N ALA A 19 1.41 -5.32 25.44
CA ALA A 19 1.77 -4.86 24.11
C ALA A 19 1.21 -5.86 23.09
N CYS A 20 -0.11 -6.03 23.07
CA CYS A 20 -0.76 -6.50 21.86
C CYS A 20 -0.68 -5.35 20.85
N ALA A 21 0.43 -5.24 20.13
CA ALA A 21 0.41 -4.58 18.84
C ALA A 21 -0.70 -5.28 18.06
N LYS A 22 -1.74 -4.54 17.68
CA LYS A 22 -2.69 -5.01 16.68
C LYS A 22 -1.87 -5.26 15.43
N ILE A 23 -1.51 -6.51 15.20
CA ILE A 23 -0.98 -6.93 13.90
C ILE A 23 -2.13 -6.70 12.96
N ASP A 24 -2.05 -5.64 12.16
CA ASP A 24 -2.95 -5.43 11.04
C ASP A 24 -2.68 -6.56 10.04
N PRO A 25 -3.61 -7.51 9.86
CA PRO A 25 -3.39 -8.64 8.95
C PRO A 25 -3.23 -8.18 7.50
N THR A 26 -3.43 -6.89 7.22
CA THR A 26 -3.19 -6.28 5.92
C THR A 26 -1.81 -5.62 5.80
N SER A 27 -1.03 -5.54 6.90
CA SER A 27 0.34 -5.04 6.85
C SER A 27 1.26 -6.13 6.28
N GLU A 28 1.61 -6.00 5.03
CA GLU A 28 2.70 -6.79 4.45
C GLU A 28 4.02 -6.46 5.17
N PRO A 29 4.88 -7.47 5.41
CA PRO A 29 6.18 -7.22 6.02
C PRO A 29 6.98 -6.19 5.24
N VAL A 30 7.80 -5.42 5.95
CA VAL A 30 8.75 -4.50 5.32
C VAL A 30 9.78 -5.35 4.57
N ARG A 31 9.90 -5.12 3.27
CA ARG A 31 10.84 -5.84 2.40
C ARG A 31 12.08 -5.00 2.18
N GLU A 32 13.22 -5.65 2.03
CA GLU A 32 14.46 -4.97 1.67
C GLU A 32 14.34 -4.32 0.28
N MET A 33 14.71 -3.04 0.18
CA MET A 33 14.65 -2.26 -1.06
C MET A 33 16.04 -1.78 -1.51
N GLY A 34 17.11 -2.43 -1.06
CA GLY A 34 18.48 -2.10 -1.44
C GLY A 34 18.82 -0.64 -1.23
N GLN A 35 19.26 0.03 -2.29
CA GLN A 35 19.65 1.45 -2.25
C GLN A 35 18.49 2.42 -2.52
N PHE A 36 17.25 1.93 -2.56
CA PHE A 36 16.09 2.74 -2.85
C PHE A 36 15.86 3.83 -1.79
N LYS A 37 15.59 5.04 -2.27
CA LYS A 37 15.05 6.16 -1.51
C LYS A 37 13.96 6.84 -2.33
N LEU A 38 12.79 7.06 -1.73
CA LEU A 38 11.72 7.77 -2.41
C LEU A 38 12.08 9.25 -2.61
N GLY A 39 12.07 9.68 -3.86
CA GLY A 39 12.21 11.07 -4.26
C GLY A 39 10.86 11.77 -4.38
N HIS A 40 10.57 12.31 -5.56
CA HIS A 40 9.24 12.87 -5.83
C HIS A 40 8.22 11.76 -6.02
N ASN A 41 7.10 11.89 -5.33
CA ASN A 41 5.92 11.07 -5.46
C ASN A 41 4.80 11.94 -6.04
N VAL A 42 4.57 11.85 -7.34
CA VAL A 42 3.62 12.70 -8.07
C VAL A 42 2.45 11.88 -8.56
N VAL A 43 1.25 12.22 -8.10
CA VAL A 43 0.00 11.59 -8.53
C VAL A 43 -0.86 12.61 -9.27
N VAL A 44 -1.41 12.24 -10.42
CA VAL A 44 -2.30 13.05 -11.25
C VAL A 44 -3.58 12.28 -11.51
N ALA A 45 -4.73 12.86 -11.17
CA ALA A 45 -6.05 12.25 -11.33
C ALA A 45 -7.07 13.14 -12.07
N GLU A 46 -6.66 14.28 -12.61
CA GLU A 46 -7.55 15.25 -13.27
C GLU A 46 -8.38 14.63 -14.42
N ASN A 47 -7.81 13.64 -15.12
CA ASN A 47 -8.44 12.95 -16.24
C ASN A 47 -9.00 11.57 -15.88
N ALA A 48 -9.09 11.24 -14.58
CA ALA A 48 -9.59 9.94 -14.12
C ALA A 48 -11.04 9.72 -14.53
N GLN A 49 -11.30 8.63 -15.25
CA GLN A 49 -12.64 8.30 -15.75
C GLN A 49 -13.42 7.48 -14.71
N PRO A 50 -14.62 7.97 -14.27
CA PRO A 50 -15.48 7.16 -13.41
C PRO A 50 -16.06 5.98 -14.20
N GLY A 51 -15.96 4.78 -13.64
CA GLY A 51 -16.62 3.61 -14.20
C GLY A 51 -18.12 3.57 -13.85
N PRO A 52 -18.84 2.57 -14.37
CA PRO A 52 -20.29 2.44 -14.12
C PRO A 52 -20.56 2.11 -12.65
N LEU A 53 -21.70 2.60 -12.14
CA LEU A 53 -22.17 2.31 -10.76
C LEU A 53 -21.11 2.62 -9.68
N THR A 54 -20.40 3.74 -9.83
CA THR A 54 -19.38 4.19 -8.89
C THR A 54 -19.89 5.26 -7.95
N ARG A 55 -19.33 5.34 -6.72
CA ARG A 55 -19.44 6.54 -5.87
C ARG A 55 -18.69 7.69 -6.51
N SER A 56 -19.21 8.89 -6.36
CA SER A 56 -18.50 10.10 -6.75
C SER A 56 -17.27 10.35 -5.87
N THR A 57 -16.14 10.67 -6.51
CA THR A 57 -14.92 11.21 -5.90
C THR A 57 -14.36 12.28 -6.82
N ASN A 58 -13.38 13.04 -6.37
CA ASN A 58 -12.70 14.06 -7.17
C ASN A 58 -11.20 13.76 -7.29
N ALA A 59 -10.52 14.51 -8.15
CA ALA A 59 -9.08 14.32 -8.39
C ALA A 59 -8.26 14.48 -7.11
N GLU A 60 -8.54 15.52 -6.31
CA GLU A 60 -7.82 15.82 -5.07
C GLU A 60 -7.91 14.67 -4.05
N GLU A 61 -9.09 14.04 -3.89
CA GLU A 61 -9.26 12.90 -2.99
C GLU A 61 -8.44 11.67 -3.45
N LEU A 62 -8.41 11.41 -4.77
CA LEU A 62 -7.63 10.31 -5.36
C LEU A 62 -6.13 10.56 -5.23
N GLU A 63 -5.68 11.75 -5.59
CA GLU A 63 -4.28 12.18 -5.51
C GLU A 63 -3.76 12.10 -4.08
N LYS A 64 -4.51 12.68 -3.14
CA LYS A 64 -4.15 12.66 -1.72
C LYS A 64 -4.05 11.25 -1.16
N ALA A 65 -5.05 10.38 -1.44
CA ALA A 65 -5.06 9.03 -0.93
C ALA A 65 -3.88 8.21 -1.46
N LEU A 66 -3.59 8.30 -2.76
CA LEU A 66 -2.48 7.59 -3.39
C LEU A 66 -1.13 8.15 -2.93
N THR A 67 -0.96 9.48 -2.91
CA THR A 67 0.30 10.11 -2.43
C THR A 67 0.59 9.68 -0.99
N THR A 68 -0.41 9.77 -0.10
CA THR A 68 -0.25 9.34 1.30
C THR A 68 0.16 7.87 1.40
N ALA A 69 -0.50 6.97 0.68
CA ALA A 69 -0.19 5.54 0.74
C ALA A 69 1.21 5.21 0.17
N MET A 70 1.65 5.93 -0.86
CA MET A 70 2.99 5.80 -1.41
C MET A 70 4.04 6.31 -0.43
N ASP A 71 3.82 7.46 0.21
CA ASP A 71 4.72 8.02 1.21
C ASP A 71 4.82 7.12 2.45
N GLU A 72 3.69 6.60 2.95
CA GLU A 72 3.67 5.65 4.06
C GLU A 72 4.44 4.36 3.74
N ARG A 73 4.31 3.85 2.51
CA ARG A 73 4.91 2.58 2.11
C ARG A 73 6.36 2.69 1.69
N LEU A 74 6.69 3.70 0.89
CA LEU A 74 8.00 3.84 0.26
C LEU A 74 8.89 4.91 0.90
N GLY A 75 8.29 5.86 1.61
CA GLY A 75 9.05 6.92 2.30
C GLY A 75 9.85 6.45 3.51
N GLN A 76 9.65 5.21 3.97
CA GLN A 76 10.42 4.62 5.07
C GLN A 76 11.83 4.16 4.67
N TYR A 77 12.14 4.08 3.37
CA TYR A 77 13.44 3.63 2.87
C TYR A 77 14.40 4.80 2.73
N ASP A 78 15.61 4.64 3.25
CA ASP A 78 16.65 5.68 3.30
C ASP A 78 17.96 5.23 2.64
N GLY A 79 17.85 4.62 1.46
CA GLY A 79 18.99 4.27 0.61
C GLY A 79 19.63 5.50 -0.05
N ASP A 80 20.68 5.27 -0.83
CA ASP A 80 21.43 6.34 -1.48
C ASP A 80 20.89 6.71 -2.87
N ARG A 81 20.06 5.84 -3.47
CA ARG A 81 19.54 6.02 -4.82
C ARG A 81 18.13 6.64 -4.81
N LEU A 82 18.08 7.93 -5.13
CA LEU A 82 16.84 8.70 -5.15
C LEU A 82 16.03 8.38 -6.40
N ILE A 83 14.83 7.84 -6.22
CA ILE A 83 13.94 7.39 -7.31
C ILE A 83 12.63 8.16 -7.24
N HIS A 84 12.20 8.70 -8.38
CA HIS A 84 10.95 9.43 -8.52
C HIS A 84 9.86 8.52 -9.11
N ILE A 85 8.64 8.66 -8.63
CA ILE A 85 7.50 7.87 -9.08
C ILE A 85 6.38 8.82 -9.54
N GLY A 86 5.94 8.65 -10.78
CA GLY A 86 4.79 9.36 -11.33
C GLY A 86 3.65 8.39 -11.59
N ILE A 87 2.47 8.72 -11.08
CA ILE A 87 1.25 7.91 -11.17
C ILE A 87 0.16 8.75 -11.84
N ALA A 88 -0.37 8.27 -12.96
CA ALA A 88 -1.61 8.78 -13.52
C ALA A 88 -2.76 7.85 -13.15
N VAL A 89 -3.85 8.41 -12.64
CA VAL A 89 -5.10 7.67 -12.43
C VAL A 89 -5.90 7.73 -13.72
N ASP A 90 -5.98 6.61 -14.44
CA ASP A 90 -6.71 6.53 -15.71
C ASP A 90 -8.22 6.38 -15.48
N GLY A 91 -8.60 5.68 -14.40
CA GLY A 91 -10.00 5.50 -14.06
C GLY A 91 -10.23 4.83 -12.70
N TYR A 92 -11.46 4.88 -12.24
CA TYR A 92 -11.83 4.31 -10.96
C TYR A 92 -13.26 3.78 -10.91
N VAL A 93 -13.48 2.78 -10.08
CA VAL A 93 -14.79 2.35 -9.59
C VAL A 93 -14.71 2.24 -8.07
N LEU A 94 -15.61 2.92 -7.37
CA LEU A 94 -15.78 2.79 -5.93
C LEU A 94 -17.15 2.18 -5.67
N ALA A 95 -17.20 0.99 -5.09
CA ALA A 95 -18.43 0.25 -4.85
C ALA A 95 -19.47 1.05 -4.06
N LEU A 96 -20.73 1.02 -4.50
CA LEU A 96 -21.84 1.66 -3.81
C LEU A 96 -22.22 0.86 -2.55
N PRO A 97 -22.54 1.52 -1.42
CA PRO A 97 -23.01 0.85 -0.23
C PRO A 97 -24.40 0.27 -0.45
N GLY A 98 -24.69 -0.88 0.16
CA GLY A 98 -26.04 -1.49 0.16
C GLY A 98 -26.47 -2.17 -1.14
N VAL A 99 -25.62 -2.21 -2.16
CA VAL A 99 -25.89 -3.00 -3.37
C VAL A 99 -25.35 -4.42 -3.16
N PRO A 100 -26.18 -5.47 -3.38
CA PRO A 100 -25.73 -6.86 -3.21
C PRO A 100 -24.50 -7.14 -4.08
N LEU A 101 -23.53 -7.91 -3.53
CA LEU A 101 -22.26 -8.29 -4.19
C LEU A 101 -22.41 -8.87 -5.60
N VAL A 102 -23.55 -9.51 -5.88
CA VAL A 102 -23.87 -10.10 -7.20
C VAL A 102 -24.11 -9.02 -8.28
N LEU A 103 -24.44 -7.80 -7.88
CA LEU A 103 -24.79 -6.69 -8.77
C LEU A 103 -23.87 -5.48 -8.60
N SER A 104 -22.99 -5.47 -7.59
CA SER A 104 -22.07 -4.37 -7.33
C SER A 104 -20.71 -4.63 -7.97
N PRO A 105 -20.17 -3.71 -8.77
CA PRO A 105 -18.80 -3.82 -9.23
C PRO A 105 -17.87 -3.76 -8.02
N LYS A 106 -16.78 -4.53 -8.06
CA LYS A 106 -15.69 -4.40 -7.07
C LYS A 106 -15.02 -3.06 -7.26
N SER A 107 -14.60 -2.44 -6.16
CA SER A 107 -13.78 -1.22 -6.26
C SER A 107 -12.47 -1.52 -6.97
N VAL A 108 -12.10 -0.66 -7.90
CA VAL A 108 -10.88 -0.79 -8.70
C VAL A 108 -10.31 0.58 -9.03
N LEU A 109 -8.98 0.68 -9.05
CA LEU A 109 -8.23 1.79 -9.65
C LEU A 109 -7.45 1.27 -10.86
N ALA A 110 -7.54 2.00 -11.96
CA ALA A 110 -6.69 1.82 -13.13
C ALA A 110 -5.61 2.90 -13.10
N LEU A 111 -4.35 2.49 -13.07
CA LEU A 111 -3.20 3.36 -12.91
C LEU A 111 -2.20 3.14 -14.03
N THR A 112 -1.56 4.22 -14.47
CA THR A 112 -0.36 4.20 -15.32
C THR A 112 0.80 4.79 -14.55
N VAL A 113 1.91 4.03 -14.41
CA VAL A 113 3.04 4.37 -13.55
C VAL A 113 4.33 4.45 -14.36
N ASN A 114 5.14 5.46 -14.07
CA ASN A 114 6.51 5.60 -14.54
C ASN A 114 7.44 5.83 -13.34
N VAL A 115 8.68 5.39 -13.51
CA VAL A 115 9.75 5.52 -12.52
C VAL A 115 10.97 6.17 -13.16
N TRP A 116 11.60 7.12 -12.47
CA TRP A 116 12.79 7.84 -12.95
C TRP A 116 13.91 7.76 -11.92
N ASP A 117 15.11 7.67 -12.43
CA ASP A 117 16.33 7.82 -11.66
C ASP A 117 16.66 9.33 -11.54
N ASN A 118 16.95 9.77 -10.31
CA ASN A 118 17.30 11.18 -10.07
C ASN A 118 18.68 11.56 -10.62
N GLU A 119 19.63 10.62 -10.61
CA GLU A 119 21.00 10.89 -11.03
C GLU A 119 21.10 11.06 -12.53
N THR A 120 20.51 10.10 -13.27
CA THR A 120 20.55 10.11 -14.75
C THR A 120 19.44 10.96 -15.36
N GLN A 121 18.40 11.32 -14.61
CA GLN A 121 17.19 12.00 -15.08
C GLN A 121 16.45 11.22 -16.16
N GLU A 122 16.68 9.92 -16.25
CA GLU A 122 16.07 9.04 -17.25
C GLU A 122 15.00 8.14 -16.63
N LYS A 123 14.08 7.69 -17.47
CA LYS A 123 13.11 6.67 -17.06
C LYS A 123 13.80 5.34 -16.88
N LEU A 124 13.51 4.67 -15.76
CA LEU A 124 13.94 3.31 -15.52
C LEU A 124 13.11 2.28 -16.29
N ASN A 125 11.82 2.55 -16.47
CA ASN A 125 10.95 1.70 -17.29
C ASN A 125 10.82 2.25 -18.72
N ALA A 126 11.11 1.38 -19.71
CA ALA A 126 11.04 1.73 -21.13
C ALA A 126 9.61 2.17 -21.54
N GLU A 127 8.59 1.45 -21.05
CA GLU A 127 7.18 1.74 -21.28
C GLU A 127 6.43 1.95 -19.97
N PRO A 128 5.39 2.84 -19.96
CA PRO A 128 4.56 3.04 -18.79
C PRO A 128 3.90 1.72 -18.32
N ARG A 129 4.01 1.40 -17.04
CA ARG A 129 3.39 0.21 -16.45
C ARG A 129 1.95 0.50 -16.07
N ARG A 130 1.02 -0.33 -16.53
CA ARG A 130 -0.40 -0.24 -16.17
C ARG A 130 -0.75 -1.22 -15.08
N PHE A 131 -1.53 -0.76 -14.10
CA PHE A 131 -2.02 -1.55 -12.99
C PHE A 131 -3.54 -1.48 -12.89
N ALA A 132 -4.18 -2.64 -12.69
CA ALA A 132 -5.53 -2.73 -12.16
C ALA A 132 -5.42 -3.13 -10.68
N VAL A 133 -5.86 -2.25 -9.80
CA VAL A 133 -5.78 -2.42 -8.35
C VAL A 133 -7.17 -2.64 -7.78
N PHE A 134 -7.36 -3.75 -7.07
CA PHE A 134 -8.63 -4.12 -6.43
C PHE A 134 -8.53 -4.01 -4.90
N GLU A 135 -9.66 -3.85 -4.23
CA GLU A 135 -9.70 -3.93 -2.76
C GLU A 135 -9.22 -5.30 -2.27
N ARG A 136 -8.38 -5.33 -1.22
CA ARG A 136 -8.03 -6.54 -0.50
C ARG A 136 -9.15 -6.92 0.48
N GLY A 137 -9.35 -8.23 0.67
CA GLY A 137 -10.33 -8.74 1.62
C GLY A 137 -11.76 -8.83 1.08
N ALA A 138 -12.04 -8.32 -0.12
CA ALA A 138 -13.38 -8.45 -0.73
C ALA A 138 -13.74 -9.90 -1.15
N ALA A 139 -12.76 -10.80 -1.19
CA ALA A 139 -12.97 -12.20 -1.58
C ALA A 139 -13.18 -13.15 -0.39
N GLU A 140 -12.69 -12.82 0.82
CA GLU A 140 -12.70 -13.73 1.96
C GLU A 140 -13.77 -13.43 3.02
N THR A 141 -14.33 -12.23 3.02
CA THR A 141 -15.43 -11.88 3.92
C THR A 141 -16.73 -11.73 3.14
N VAL A 142 -17.40 -12.85 2.90
CA VAL A 142 -18.75 -12.91 2.31
C VAL A 142 -19.82 -12.20 3.16
N VAL A 143 -19.46 -11.78 4.38
CA VAL A 143 -20.37 -11.12 5.30
C VAL A 143 -19.68 -9.84 5.81
N GLY A 144 -19.92 -8.69 5.17
CA GLY A 144 -19.79 -7.42 5.87
C GLY A 144 -19.00 -6.28 5.25
N SER A 145 -18.13 -6.46 4.27
CA SER A 145 -17.24 -5.36 3.83
C SER A 145 -17.89 -4.36 2.85
N GLY A 146 -18.83 -4.78 2.02
CA GLY A 146 -19.49 -3.88 1.05
C GLY A 146 -20.63 -3.04 1.62
N LEU A 147 -21.20 -3.44 2.77
CA LEU A 147 -22.39 -2.79 3.34
C LEU A 147 -22.06 -1.60 4.24
N THR A 148 -20.82 -1.45 4.73
CA THR A 148 -20.50 -0.48 5.77
C THR A 148 -19.24 0.36 5.55
N GLN A 149 -18.39 0.05 4.57
CA GLN A 149 -17.19 0.85 4.33
C GLN A 149 -17.56 2.24 3.78
N ASN A 150 -17.06 3.29 4.44
CA ASN A 150 -17.17 4.63 3.91
C ASN A 150 -16.22 4.82 2.72
N LYS A 151 -16.45 5.85 1.92
CA LYS A 151 -15.61 6.16 0.73
C LYS A 151 -14.14 6.31 1.07
N ALA A 152 -13.82 6.95 2.19
CA ALA A 152 -12.43 7.17 2.61
C ALA A 152 -11.71 5.85 2.87
N ALA A 153 -12.34 4.90 3.58
CA ALA A 153 -11.76 3.58 3.82
C ALA A 153 -11.57 2.76 2.53
N GLN A 154 -12.47 2.90 1.55
CA GLN A 154 -12.30 2.27 0.24
C GLN A 154 -11.09 2.84 -0.50
N LEU A 155 -10.96 4.18 -0.54
CA LEU A 155 -9.83 4.84 -1.18
C LEU A 155 -8.52 4.48 -0.49
N GLU A 156 -8.49 4.47 0.84
CA GLU A 156 -7.32 4.08 1.63
C GLU A 156 -6.89 2.64 1.31
N ASN A 157 -7.83 1.68 1.31
CA ASN A 157 -7.53 0.28 0.99
C ASN A 157 -6.98 0.12 -0.44
N LEU A 158 -7.62 0.73 -1.43
CA LEU A 158 -7.16 0.72 -2.82
C LEU A 158 -5.79 1.36 -2.96
N SER A 159 -5.55 2.50 -2.31
CA SER A 159 -4.28 3.22 -2.39
C SER A 159 -3.13 2.44 -1.74
N ARG A 160 -3.36 1.80 -0.59
CA ARG A 160 -2.37 0.91 0.04
C ARG A 160 -2.04 -0.29 -0.84
N ASN A 161 -3.05 -0.88 -1.48
CA ASN A 161 -2.83 -1.98 -2.42
C ASN A 161 -2.08 -1.53 -3.68
N ALA A 162 -2.32 -0.29 -4.14
CA ALA A 162 -1.57 0.30 -5.24
C ALA A 162 -0.09 0.47 -4.87
N ALA A 163 0.19 1.05 -3.70
CA ALA A 163 1.55 1.23 -3.21
C ALA A 163 2.30 -0.10 -3.09
N LEU A 164 1.64 -1.14 -2.55
CA LEU A 164 2.21 -2.49 -2.48
C LEU A 164 2.51 -3.08 -3.87
N LYS A 165 1.59 -2.96 -4.83
CA LYS A 165 1.82 -3.45 -6.20
C LYS A 165 2.96 -2.73 -6.90
N ILE A 166 3.08 -1.42 -6.68
CA ILE A 166 4.18 -0.61 -7.23
C ILE A 166 5.51 -1.01 -6.58
N GLN A 167 5.54 -1.19 -5.26
CA GLN A 167 6.71 -1.70 -4.56
C GLN A 167 7.15 -3.06 -5.11
N ASN A 168 6.23 -4.00 -5.25
CA ASN A 168 6.55 -5.32 -5.79
C ASN A 168 7.10 -5.24 -7.22
N TRP A 169 6.55 -4.36 -8.04
CA TRP A 169 7.08 -4.14 -9.38
C TRP A 169 8.50 -3.54 -9.38
N ILE A 170 8.81 -2.64 -8.45
CA ILE A 170 10.18 -2.13 -8.29
C ILE A 170 11.11 -3.26 -7.88
N LEU A 171 10.69 -4.14 -6.98
CA LEU A 171 11.45 -5.33 -6.55
C LEU A 171 11.61 -6.38 -7.66
N GLU A 172 10.69 -6.46 -8.61
CA GLU A 172 10.82 -7.29 -9.82
C GLU A 172 11.94 -6.77 -10.77
N ASN A 173 12.46 -5.55 -10.54
CA ASN A 173 13.53 -4.92 -11.30
C ASN A 173 14.67 -4.49 -10.35
N PRO A 174 15.37 -5.45 -9.75
CA PRO A 174 16.33 -5.19 -8.68
C PRO A 174 17.48 -4.26 -9.09
N GLU A 175 17.83 -4.21 -10.37
CA GLU A 175 18.83 -3.30 -10.92
C GLU A 175 18.45 -1.82 -10.74
N TRP A 176 17.16 -1.49 -10.64
CA TRP A 176 16.72 -0.12 -10.40
C TRP A 176 17.09 0.39 -9.01
N ILE A 177 17.23 -0.51 -8.07
CA ILE A 177 17.47 -0.21 -6.65
C ILE A 177 18.85 -0.70 -6.18
N GLY A 178 19.73 -1.02 -7.12
CA GLY A 178 21.10 -1.44 -6.84
C GLY A 178 21.23 -2.80 -6.17
N LEU A 179 20.22 -3.65 -6.27
CA LEU A 179 20.29 -5.06 -5.88
C LEU A 179 20.79 -5.93 -7.05
N THR A 180 21.49 -7.00 -6.74
CA THR A 180 21.83 -8.02 -7.71
C THR A 180 20.74 -9.10 -7.76
N ALA A 181 20.67 -9.86 -8.86
CA ALA A 181 19.70 -10.95 -8.99
C ALA A 181 19.92 -12.06 -7.92
N GLU A 182 21.10 -12.15 -7.32
CA GLU A 182 21.44 -13.08 -6.24
C GLU A 182 20.81 -12.64 -4.91
N ASP A 183 20.75 -11.32 -4.64
CA ASP A 183 20.16 -10.77 -3.42
C ASP A 183 18.65 -11.03 -3.36
N SER A 184 17.95 -10.93 -4.51
CA SER A 184 16.49 -11.13 -4.58
C SER A 184 16.09 -12.61 -4.39
N SER A 185 16.93 -13.55 -4.80
CA SER A 185 16.65 -14.98 -4.68
C SER A 185 16.87 -15.54 -3.26
N ALA A 186 17.71 -14.90 -2.47
CA ALA A 186 17.98 -15.31 -1.09
C ALA A 186 16.81 -14.98 -0.14
N GLU A 187 16.06 -13.92 -0.42
CA GLU A 187 14.91 -13.50 0.39
C GLU A 187 13.68 -14.39 0.16
N ASP A 188 13.43 -14.80 -1.10
CA ASP A 188 12.32 -15.72 -1.43
C ASP A 188 12.54 -17.14 -0.87
N ALA A 189 13.80 -17.54 -0.63
CA ALA A 189 14.15 -18.83 -0.04
C ALA A 189 14.03 -18.85 1.50
N ALA A 190 13.92 -17.69 2.15
CA ALA A 190 13.83 -17.54 3.61
C ALA A 190 12.39 -17.40 4.14
N GLN A 191 11.37 -17.37 3.28
CA GLN A 191 9.94 -17.33 3.60
C GLN A 191 9.28 -18.69 3.40
#